data_2c3eeaedd4e7e343926cff1cb5557c2f
#
_entry.id   2c3eeaedd4e7e343926cff1cb5557c2f
#
_cell.length_a   1.000
_cell.length_b   1.000
_cell.length_c   1.000
_cell.angle_alpha   90.00
_cell.angle_beta   90.00
_cell.angle_gamma   90.00
#
_symmetry.space_group_name_H-M   'P 1'
#
loop_
_entity.id
_entity.type
_entity.pdbx_description
1 polymer ?
#
loop_
_entity_poly.entity_id
_entity_poly.type
_entity_poly.pdbx_seq_one_letter_code
_entity_poly.pdbx_strand_id
1 'polypeptide(L)'
;SRPIYENALTGIDASCFPDYNIVTGRNVNATTLTGKGTAIAVLDSGVDYRHPDFRNVDGSTRILAYWDQSLPFASFNKENTNINSSNSDNLHYISTTNSQNNYIAADNRTNTRRNNVSKHSSTIDNPYNLGVIFSEEDLNRLLMPKSSSVPSDSSTFSVTDPVTELLSPSEDVSGHGTHVAGICSGNGRASNGNSQGVAPESSLIVVKLKNETASVYTDYANLMMAVDFAVRFANSRSLPLSINISYGSNDGSHTGSSLLELFMEQVSLYGKNVICAATGNEGLTRRHASLNTISNQNTYDKSIDFTIAPGERSLYLEIWQTFADDFFYELFAPSGLESFVFPAVPGIYAYMIADTTIYLTINNPTPYQPFRQYFLSFSSNTTFITSGTWTLHIESTPTGKIVDGRLQFWLPSKEATNSATGFLVPSSDMTFTIPSTASSV
;
A
#
# COMPACT_ATOMS: atom_id res chain seq x y z
N SER A 1 -7.39 -23.48 4.41
CA SER A 1 -6.77 -22.85 3.24
C SER A 1 -7.57 -23.24 2.00
N ARG A 2 -8.31 -22.30 1.41
CA ARG A 2 -8.93 -22.51 0.10
C ARG A 2 -7.85 -22.58 -0.96
N PRO A 3 -7.96 -23.47 -1.93
CA PRO A 3 -6.97 -23.57 -3.00
C PRO A 3 -6.92 -22.26 -3.79
N ILE A 4 -5.73 -21.81 -4.07
CA ILE A 4 -5.36 -20.64 -4.90
C ILE A 4 -6.05 -20.65 -6.28
N TYR A 5 -6.58 -21.78 -6.70
CA TYR A 5 -7.09 -22.09 -8.04
C TYR A 5 -8.38 -21.36 -8.45
N GLU A 6 -9.33 -21.17 -7.54
CA GLU A 6 -10.64 -20.60 -7.89
C GLU A 6 -10.56 -19.13 -8.30
N ASN A 7 -9.65 -18.37 -7.67
CA ASN A 7 -9.50 -16.94 -7.98
C ASN A 7 -8.67 -16.70 -9.25
N ALA A 8 -7.70 -17.57 -9.56
CA ALA A 8 -6.95 -17.49 -10.82
C ALA A 8 -7.84 -17.76 -12.03
N LEU A 9 -8.75 -18.74 -11.91
CA LEU A 9 -9.70 -19.07 -12.98
C LEU A 9 -10.68 -17.91 -13.25
N THR A 10 -11.22 -17.28 -12.21
CA THR A 10 -12.11 -16.13 -12.36
C THR A 10 -11.40 -14.90 -12.90
N GLY A 11 -10.13 -14.67 -12.55
CA GLY A 11 -9.31 -13.57 -13.08
C GLY A 11 -9.04 -13.71 -14.59
N ILE A 12 -8.82 -14.93 -15.06
CA ILE A 12 -8.59 -15.18 -16.48
C ILE A 12 -9.87 -15.05 -17.30
N ASP A 13 -11.01 -15.51 -16.79
CA ASP A 13 -12.32 -15.32 -17.43
C ASP A 13 -12.68 -13.84 -17.57
N ALA A 14 -12.29 -13.01 -16.61
CA ALA A 14 -12.52 -11.57 -16.64
C ALA A 14 -11.53 -10.80 -17.54
N SER A 15 -10.43 -11.43 -17.97
CA SER A 15 -9.32 -10.75 -18.68
C SER A 15 -9.56 -10.48 -20.16
N CYS A 16 -10.74 -10.75 -20.69
CA CYS A 16 -11.09 -10.54 -22.11
C CYS A 16 -10.20 -11.29 -23.13
N PHE A 17 -9.61 -12.42 -22.74
CA PHE A 17 -8.88 -13.32 -23.63
C PHE A 17 -9.73 -14.58 -23.91
N PRO A 18 -10.72 -14.51 -24.81
CA PRO A 18 -11.64 -15.63 -25.07
C PRO A 18 -10.95 -16.91 -25.57
N ASP A 19 -9.73 -16.77 -26.10
CA ASP A 19 -8.94 -17.87 -26.63
C ASP A 19 -7.88 -18.41 -25.62
N TYR A 20 -7.90 -17.92 -24.39
CA TYR A 20 -6.96 -18.31 -23.36
C TYR A 20 -7.42 -19.61 -22.68
N ASN A 21 -6.58 -20.62 -22.69
CA ASN A 21 -6.90 -21.88 -22.00
C ASN A 21 -6.68 -21.72 -20.48
N ILE A 22 -7.76 -21.65 -19.73
CA ILE A 22 -7.78 -21.44 -18.27
C ILE A 22 -7.00 -22.53 -17.53
N VAL A 23 -7.07 -23.78 -17.99
CA VAL A 23 -6.42 -24.93 -17.33
C VAL A 23 -4.91 -24.94 -17.55
N THR A 24 -4.45 -24.52 -18.72
CA THR A 24 -3.04 -24.57 -19.10
C THR A 24 -2.37 -23.21 -19.12
N GLY A 25 -3.12 -22.11 -18.92
CA GLY A 25 -2.60 -20.75 -19.04
C GLY A 25 -2.10 -20.44 -20.46
N ARG A 26 -2.65 -21.07 -21.49
CA ARG A 26 -2.16 -20.94 -22.87
C ARG A 26 -3.28 -20.47 -23.80
N ASN A 27 -2.93 -19.57 -24.73
CA ASN A 27 -3.81 -19.23 -25.84
C ASN A 27 -3.94 -20.44 -26.77
N VAL A 28 -5.17 -20.90 -26.99
CA VAL A 28 -5.45 -22.12 -27.79
C VAL A 28 -5.23 -21.91 -29.28
N ASN A 29 -5.27 -20.66 -29.77
CA ASN A 29 -5.30 -20.34 -31.20
C ASN A 29 -4.08 -19.57 -31.73
N ALA A 30 -3.13 -19.18 -30.84
CA ALA A 30 -1.99 -18.33 -31.22
C ALA A 30 -0.72 -18.64 -30.42
N THR A 31 0.34 -17.93 -30.73
CA THR A 31 1.59 -17.92 -29.97
C THR A 31 1.33 -17.67 -28.49
N THR A 32 1.76 -18.61 -27.66
CA THR A 32 1.61 -18.55 -26.21
C THR A 32 2.29 -17.30 -25.64
N LEU A 33 1.53 -16.37 -25.14
CA LEU A 33 2.05 -15.21 -24.43
C LEU A 33 2.32 -15.62 -22.96
N THR A 34 3.60 -15.82 -22.62
CA THR A 34 4.02 -16.32 -21.31
C THR A 34 4.61 -15.24 -20.40
N GLY A 35 4.68 -14.00 -20.89
CA GLY A 35 5.36 -12.92 -20.19
C GLY A 35 6.89 -12.98 -20.27
N LYS A 36 7.45 -13.87 -21.10
CA LYS A 36 8.91 -13.96 -21.28
C LYS A 36 9.51 -12.64 -21.76
N GLY A 37 10.56 -12.18 -21.08
CA GLY A 37 11.21 -10.90 -21.38
C GLY A 37 10.50 -9.67 -20.83
N THR A 38 9.50 -9.88 -19.95
CA THR A 38 8.83 -8.81 -19.21
C THR A 38 9.03 -8.99 -17.70
N ALA A 39 8.78 -7.93 -16.93
CA ALA A 39 8.73 -7.99 -15.48
C ALA A 39 7.31 -7.69 -14.97
N ILE A 40 6.94 -8.36 -13.89
CA ILE A 40 5.76 -8.00 -13.09
C ILE A 40 6.23 -7.50 -11.73
N ALA A 41 5.80 -6.32 -11.35
CA ALA A 41 5.98 -5.83 -9.98
C ALA A 41 4.73 -6.14 -9.15
N VAL A 42 4.92 -6.76 -7.99
CA VAL A 42 3.88 -7.02 -6.99
C VAL A 42 4.16 -6.14 -5.79
N LEU A 43 3.28 -5.15 -5.57
CA LEU A 43 3.35 -4.19 -4.46
C LEU A 43 2.27 -4.59 -3.45
N ASP A 44 2.66 -5.36 -2.41
CA ASP A 44 1.70 -6.05 -1.54
C ASP A 44 2.29 -6.36 -0.15
N SER A 45 1.73 -7.32 0.59
CA SER A 45 2.17 -7.77 1.92
C SER A 45 3.52 -8.53 1.95
N GLY A 46 4.14 -8.71 0.78
CA GLY A 46 5.35 -9.51 0.59
C GLY A 46 5.08 -10.75 -0.25
N VAL A 47 6.11 -11.54 -0.48
CA VAL A 47 6.03 -12.80 -1.23
C VAL A 47 6.95 -13.82 -0.56
N ASP A 48 6.49 -15.06 -0.38
CA ASP A 48 7.39 -16.15 -0.01
C ASP A 48 8.33 -16.47 -1.18
N TYR A 49 9.49 -15.85 -1.17
CA TYR A 49 10.51 -16.01 -2.21
C TYR A 49 11.05 -17.44 -2.32
N ARG A 50 10.78 -18.31 -1.32
CA ARG A 50 11.19 -19.71 -1.30
C ARG A 50 10.20 -20.61 -2.06
N HIS A 51 9.00 -20.09 -2.39
CA HIS A 51 7.97 -20.88 -3.06
C HIS A 51 8.47 -21.39 -4.42
N PRO A 52 8.25 -22.68 -4.76
CA PRO A 52 8.76 -23.28 -6.01
C PRO A 52 8.31 -22.54 -7.27
N ASP A 53 7.13 -21.93 -7.27
CA ASP A 53 6.58 -21.23 -8.44
C ASP A 53 7.31 -19.93 -8.78
N PHE A 54 8.13 -19.42 -7.87
CA PHE A 54 8.96 -18.24 -8.10
C PHE A 54 10.42 -18.59 -8.35
N ARG A 55 10.72 -19.84 -8.66
CA ARG A 55 12.06 -20.32 -8.98
C ARG A 55 12.18 -20.86 -10.40
N ASN A 56 13.34 -20.74 -10.96
CA ASN A 56 13.75 -21.38 -12.21
C ASN A 56 13.92 -22.90 -12.02
N VAL A 57 14.11 -23.62 -13.13
CA VAL A 57 14.32 -25.08 -13.12
C VAL A 57 15.59 -25.45 -12.36
N ASP A 58 16.63 -24.63 -12.42
CA ASP A 58 17.90 -24.81 -11.71
C ASP A 58 17.82 -24.47 -10.21
N GLY A 59 16.65 -24.03 -9.73
CA GLY A 59 16.41 -23.66 -8.34
C GLY A 59 16.74 -22.20 -8.01
N SER A 60 17.30 -21.44 -8.94
CA SER A 60 17.52 -20.00 -8.77
C SER A 60 16.20 -19.22 -8.72
N THR A 61 16.23 -18.02 -8.13
CA THR A 61 15.04 -17.17 -8.05
C THR A 61 14.67 -16.54 -9.41
N ARG A 62 13.38 -16.27 -9.61
CA ARG A 62 12.84 -15.42 -10.69
C ARG A 62 12.61 -13.99 -10.23
N ILE A 63 12.84 -13.71 -8.95
CA ILE A 63 12.69 -12.37 -8.36
C ILE A 63 14.00 -11.61 -8.57
N LEU A 64 13.95 -10.57 -9.40
CA LEU A 64 15.10 -9.73 -9.76
C LEU A 64 15.49 -8.77 -8.65
N ALA A 65 14.50 -8.30 -7.88
CA ALA A 65 14.69 -7.46 -6.72
C ALA A 65 13.52 -7.64 -5.75
N TYR A 66 13.82 -7.59 -4.45
CA TYR A 66 12.83 -7.63 -3.38
C TYR A 66 13.10 -6.49 -2.42
N TRP A 67 12.20 -5.51 -2.37
CA TRP A 67 12.28 -4.43 -1.39
C TRP A 67 11.32 -4.68 -0.24
N ASP A 68 11.85 -4.91 0.94
CA ASP A 68 11.06 -5.03 2.17
C ASP A 68 11.08 -3.69 2.92
N GLN A 69 10.00 -2.94 2.79
CA GLN A 69 9.84 -1.64 3.46
C GLN A 69 9.59 -1.79 4.96
N SER A 70 9.20 -2.98 5.45
CA SER A 70 8.88 -3.21 6.86
C SER A 70 10.12 -3.42 7.73
N LEU A 71 11.26 -3.76 7.12
CA LEU A 71 12.53 -3.90 7.82
C LEU A 71 13.11 -2.54 8.22
N PRO A 72 13.83 -2.46 9.35
CA PRO A 72 14.51 -1.23 9.72
C PRO A 72 15.57 -0.87 8.66
N PHE A 73 15.62 0.40 8.29
CA PHE A 73 16.67 0.91 7.41
C PHE A 73 18.00 0.86 8.15
N ALA A 74 18.85 -0.07 7.75
CA ALA A 74 20.24 -0.09 8.22
C ALA A 74 21.07 0.80 7.31
N SER A 75 21.49 1.98 7.80
CA SER A 75 22.56 2.73 7.17
C SER A 75 23.85 1.92 7.34
N PHE A 76 24.19 1.12 6.36
CA PHE A 76 25.55 0.56 6.28
C PHE A 76 26.51 1.70 5.99
N ASN A 77 26.99 2.36 7.05
CA ASN A 77 28.09 3.29 6.94
C ASN A 77 29.30 2.52 6.42
N LYS A 78 29.72 2.85 5.21
CA LYS A 78 30.94 2.36 4.55
C LYS A 78 32.24 2.79 5.25
N GLU A 79 32.19 3.30 6.47
CA GLU A 79 33.36 3.76 7.22
C GLU A 79 33.34 3.14 8.61
N ASN A 80 34.19 2.15 8.79
CA ASN A 80 34.90 1.74 9.98
C ASN A 80 35.06 0.22 10.09
N THR A 81 35.92 -0.34 9.21
CA THR A 81 36.65 -1.57 9.55
C THR A 81 37.99 -1.22 10.18
N ASN A 82 37.95 -0.63 11.35
CA ASN A 82 39.06 -0.65 12.30
C ASN A 82 38.50 -1.05 13.65
N ILE A 83 38.17 -2.34 13.80
CA ILE A 83 37.91 -2.92 15.11
C ILE A 83 39.26 -3.44 15.62
N ASN A 84 39.93 -2.63 16.45
CA ASN A 84 40.91 -3.14 17.39
C ASN A 84 40.16 -4.00 18.43
N SER A 85 40.48 -5.27 18.47
CA SER A 85 40.03 -6.24 19.41
C SER A 85 40.32 -5.84 20.85
N SER A 86 39.34 -5.40 21.60
CA SER A 86 39.21 -5.63 23.06
C SER A 86 37.91 -4.99 23.55
N ASN A 87 36.92 -5.79 23.78
CA ASN A 87 35.96 -5.84 24.87
C ASN A 87 34.63 -6.41 24.39
N SER A 88 34.36 -7.61 24.89
CA SER A 88 33.03 -8.19 24.99
C SER A 88 32.14 -7.27 25.84
N ASP A 89 30.95 -7.06 25.37
CA ASP A 89 29.68 -6.85 26.04
C ASP A 89 28.87 -5.66 25.48
N ASN A 90 27.60 -5.98 25.22
CA ASN A 90 26.48 -5.06 24.98
C ASN A 90 26.26 -4.53 23.56
N LEU A 91 25.51 -5.32 22.80
CA LEU A 91 24.65 -4.80 21.73
C LEU A 91 23.53 -3.96 22.34
N HIS A 92 23.74 -2.66 22.47
CA HIS A 92 22.69 -1.71 22.75
C HIS A 92 22.05 -1.24 21.43
N TYR A 93 20.76 -1.55 21.26
CA TYR A 93 19.88 -0.89 20.33
C TYR A 93 19.85 0.61 20.65
N ILE A 94 20.41 1.44 19.76
CA ILE A 94 20.23 2.89 19.86
C ILE A 94 19.00 3.26 19.03
N SER A 95 17.88 3.46 19.72
CA SER A 95 16.75 4.21 19.20
C SER A 95 17.12 5.69 19.22
N THR A 96 17.36 6.31 18.09
CA THR A 96 17.52 7.76 18.00
C THR A 96 16.21 8.42 17.62
N THR A 97 15.41 8.77 18.65
CA THR A 97 14.53 9.92 18.55
C THR A 97 15.35 11.15 18.91
N ASN A 98 15.65 12.01 17.93
CA ASN A 98 15.73 13.45 18.16
C ASN A 98 15.80 14.22 16.83
N SER A 99 14.80 15.06 16.67
CA SER A 99 14.74 16.17 15.74
C SER A 99 15.79 17.23 16.11
N GLN A 100 16.59 17.69 15.14
CA GLN A 100 16.84 19.12 14.91
C GLN A 100 17.76 19.33 13.69
N ASN A 101 17.39 20.34 12.92
CA ASN A 101 18.01 20.89 11.73
C ASN A 101 19.53 21.13 11.85
N ASN A 102 20.26 20.84 10.76
CA ASN A 102 21.23 21.83 10.27
C ASN A 102 21.71 21.46 8.85
N TYR A 103 21.44 22.36 7.91
CA TYR A 103 22.07 22.42 6.60
C TYR A 103 23.53 22.84 6.78
N ILE A 104 24.49 22.10 6.25
CA ILE A 104 25.79 22.61 5.87
C ILE A 104 26.22 21.92 4.56
N ALA A 105 26.38 22.73 3.54
CA ALA A 105 27.09 22.39 2.32
C ALA A 105 28.62 22.45 2.60
N ALA A 106 29.36 21.46 2.12
CA ALA A 106 30.81 21.62 1.93
C ALA A 106 31.32 20.73 0.81
N ASP A 107 31.88 21.41 -0.11
CA ASP A 107 32.73 21.02 -1.24
C ASP A 107 34.10 20.45 -0.76
N ASN A 108 34.68 19.62 -1.61
CA ASN A 108 36.08 19.45 -1.94
C ASN A 108 36.65 18.05 -1.90
N ARG A 109 37.06 17.72 -3.11
CA ARG A 109 38.08 16.82 -3.62
C ARG A 109 39.24 16.47 -2.68
N THR A 110 39.57 15.18 -2.60
CA THR A 110 40.98 14.71 -2.74
C THR A 110 41.03 13.25 -3.18
N ASN A 111 41.79 13.03 -4.22
CA ASN A 111 42.26 11.74 -4.74
C ASN A 111 43.16 11.03 -3.73
N THR A 112 42.93 9.75 -3.43
CA THR A 112 44.02 8.82 -3.11
C THR A 112 43.66 7.35 -3.28
N ARG A 113 44.41 6.71 -4.13
CA ARG A 113 44.80 5.30 -4.27
C ARG A 113 43.85 4.17 -3.90
N ARG A 114 43.47 3.44 -4.96
CA ARG A 114 42.86 2.11 -4.96
C ARG A 114 43.79 1.11 -4.23
N ASN A 115 43.26 0.46 -3.19
CA ASN A 115 43.67 -0.88 -2.78
C ASN A 115 42.52 -1.82 -3.01
N ASN A 116 42.76 -2.87 -3.80
CA ASN A 116 41.83 -3.94 -4.10
C ASN A 116 41.54 -4.74 -2.82
N VAL A 117 40.38 -4.49 -2.23
CA VAL A 117 39.73 -5.41 -1.29
C VAL A 117 38.46 -5.88 -1.99
N SER A 118 38.32 -7.18 -2.17
CA SER A 118 37.22 -7.83 -2.82
C SER A 118 35.91 -7.39 -2.17
N LYS A 119 35.14 -6.54 -2.86
CA LYS A 119 33.81 -6.09 -2.45
C LYS A 119 32.81 -7.20 -2.74
N HIS A 120 32.44 -7.97 -1.73
CA HIS A 120 31.25 -8.79 -1.76
C HIS A 120 30.17 -8.11 -0.91
N SER A 121 29.52 -7.11 -1.48
CA SER A 121 28.26 -6.59 -0.99
C SER A 121 27.46 -6.11 -2.20
N SER A 122 26.57 -6.97 -2.66
CA SER A 122 25.65 -6.72 -3.78
C SER A 122 24.31 -6.14 -3.30
N THR A 123 24.33 -5.31 -2.27
CA THR A 123 23.10 -4.58 -1.89
C THR A 123 22.83 -3.51 -2.93
N ILE A 124 21.65 -3.55 -3.53
CA ILE A 124 21.14 -2.46 -4.38
C ILE A 124 21.09 -1.19 -3.53
N ASP A 125 21.58 -0.07 -4.09
CA ASP A 125 21.51 1.22 -3.41
C ASP A 125 20.05 1.58 -3.12
N ASN A 126 19.76 1.96 -1.86
CA ASN A 126 18.40 2.29 -1.40
C ASN A 126 18.30 3.81 -1.18
N PRO A 127 17.88 4.57 -2.21
CA PRO A 127 17.78 6.02 -2.13
C PRO A 127 16.62 6.51 -1.27
N TYR A 128 15.69 5.61 -0.90
CA TYR A 128 14.47 5.98 -0.16
C TYR A 128 14.67 6.04 1.35
N ASN A 129 15.80 5.54 1.86
CA ASN A 129 16.08 5.44 3.30
C ASN A 129 14.97 4.70 4.08
N LEU A 130 14.33 3.74 3.45
CA LEU A 130 13.23 2.95 3.99
C LEU A 130 13.47 1.47 3.70
N GLY A 131 13.40 0.62 4.72
CA GLY A 131 13.49 -0.82 4.56
C GLY A 131 14.83 -1.31 3.99
N VAL A 132 14.82 -2.50 3.41
CA VAL A 132 15.99 -3.17 2.83
C VAL A 132 15.66 -3.71 1.46
N ILE A 133 16.56 -3.49 0.50
CA ILE A 133 16.43 -4.03 -0.86
C ILE A 133 17.39 -5.22 -1.01
N PHE A 134 16.84 -6.37 -1.40
CA PHE A 134 17.56 -7.60 -1.71
C PHE A 134 17.67 -7.75 -3.23
N SER A 135 18.88 -8.01 -3.70
CA SER A 135 19.14 -8.32 -5.09
C SER A 135 18.78 -9.78 -5.40
N GLU A 136 18.71 -10.13 -6.69
CA GLU A 136 18.59 -11.51 -7.17
C GLU A 136 19.71 -12.40 -6.59
N GLU A 137 20.92 -11.88 -6.49
CA GLU A 137 22.07 -12.61 -5.91
C GLU A 137 21.90 -12.86 -4.40
N ASP A 138 21.34 -11.88 -3.66
CA ASP A 138 21.07 -12.04 -2.24
C ASP A 138 20.02 -13.14 -2.02
N LEU A 139 18.96 -13.12 -2.80
CA LEU A 139 17.90 -14.14 -2.73
C LEU A 139 18.45 -15.52 -3.10
N ASN A 140 19.25 -15.64 -4.15
CA ASN A 140 19.87 -16.91 -4.53
C ASN A 140 20.78 -17.45 -3.43
N ARG A 141 21.55 -16.60 -2.74
CA ARG A 141 22.35 -17.03 -1.58
C ARG A 141 21.49 -17.57 -0.44
N LEU A 142 20.33 -16.94 -0.18
CA LEU A 142 19.37 -17.39 0.84
C LEU A 142 18.65 -18.69 0.47
N LEU A 143 18.58 -19.02 -0.82
CA LEU A 143 17.98 -20.23 -1.32
C LEU A 143 18.94 -21.43 -1.33
N MET A 144 20.24 -21.21 -1.17
CA MET A 144 21.21 -22.29 -1.11
C MET A 144 21.01 -23.13 0.15
N PRO A 145 21.10 -24.49 0.05
CA PRO A 145 21.04 -25.35 1.22
C PRO A 145 22.18 -24.95 2.18
N LYS A 146 21.86 -24.73 3.44
CA LYS A 146 22.89 -24.60 4.48
C LYS A 146 23.67 -25.92 4.48
N SER A 147 24.91 -25.89 4.01
CA SER A 147 25.76 -27.09 4.00
C SER A 147 25.93 -27.60 5.44
N SER A 148 25.38 -28.77 5.70
CA SER A 148 25.46 -29.45 7.00
C SER A 148 26.76 -30.24 7.16
N SER A 149 27.78 -30.00 6.38
CA SER A 149 29.08 -30.65 6.51
C SER A 149 30.13 -29.68 7.01
N VAL A 150 30.25 -29.57 8.35
CA VAL A 150 31.54 -29.29 8.95
C VAL A 150 32.36 -30.56 8.76
N PRO A 151 33.48 -30.57 8.03
CA PRO A 151 34.37 -31.73 8.02
C PRO A 151 34.90 -31.93 9.44
N SER A 152 34.63 -33.08 10.01
CA SER A 152 35.19 -33.51 11.29
C SER A 152 36.65 -33.94 11.10
N ASP A 153 37.52 -33.06 10.68
CA ASP A 153 38.95 -33.31 10.79
C ASP A 153 39.60 -32.15 11.53
N SER A 154 40.03 -32.52 12.70
CA SER A 154 40.66 -31.70 13.70
C SER A 154 42.09 -31.34 13.28
N SER A 155 42.36 -30.11 13.12
CA SER A 155 43.51 -29.39 13.66
C SER A 155 43.74 -28.10 12.88
N THR A 156 43.67 -27.02 13.62
CA THR A 156 43.99 -25.64 13.19
C THR A 156 42.91 -24.94 12.35
N PHE A 157 41.74 -24.65 12.97
CA PHE A 157 40.96 -23.55 12.53
C PHE A 157 40.56 -22.67 13.73
N SER A 158 41.03 -21.46 13.71
CA SER A 158 40.63 -20.38 14.61
C SER A 158 39.19 -20.04 14.30
N VAL A 159 38.25 -20.44 15.20
CA VAL A 159 36.85 -20.04 15.17
C VAL A 159 36.75 -18.58 15.53
N THR A 160 36.78 -17.67 14.55
CA THR A 160 36.41 -16.26 14.75
C THR A 160 35.72 -15.66 13.53
N ASP A 161 34.84 -16.39 12.84
CA ASP A 161 33.83 -15.73 12.04
C ASP A 161 32.47 -15.93 12.76
N PRO A 162 31.89 -14.87 13.36
CA PRO A 162 30.51 -14.93 13.75
C PRO A 162 29.72 -15.23 12.48
N VAL A 163 28.94 -16.32 12.50
CA VAL A 163 27.95 -16.58 11.47
C VAL A 163 27.03 -15.37 11.46
N THR A 164 27.34 -14.40 10.62
CA THR A 164 26.47 -13.28 10.32
C THR A 164 25.20 -13.91 9.79
N GLU A 165 24.17 -13.92 10.61
CA GLU A 165 22.85 -14.37 10.19
C GLU A 165 22.46 -13.51 8.97
N LEU A 166 22.44 -14.14 7.80
CA LEU A 166 22.12 -13.41 6.57
C LEU A 166 20.72 -12.81 6.73
N LEU A 167 20.65 -11.49 6.68
CA LEU A 167 19.40 -10.77 6.65
C LEU A 167 18.55 -11.30 5.49
N SER A 168 17.29 -11.60 5.73
CA SER A 168 16.35 -12.10 4.75
C SER A 168 15.09 -11.24 4.70
N PRO A 169 14.36 -11.22 3.58
CA PRO A 169 13.02 -10.64 3.57
C PRO A 169 12.17 -11.21 4.69
N SER A 170 11.37 -10.35 5.30
CA SER A 170 10.42 -10.78 6.35
C SER A 170 9.31 -11.65 5.74
N GLU A 171 8.74 -12.50 6.55
CA GLU A 171 7.68 -13.44 6.12
C GLU A 171 6.43 -12.68 5.64
N ASP A 172 5.78 -13.19 4.59
CA ASP A 172 4.43 -12.79 4.18
C ASP A 172 3.40 -13.46 5.09
N VAL A 173 3.15 -12.85 6.25
CA VAL A 173 2.28 -13.42 7.31
C VAL A 173 0.84 -13.58 6.84
N SER A 174 0.35 -12.67 6.01
CA SER A 174 -1.01 -12.74 5.46
C SER A 174 -1.15 -13.77 4.34
N GLY A 175 -0.06 -14.05 3.63
CA GLY A 175 -0.04 -14.86 2.41
C GLY A 175 -0.69 -14.18 1.20
N HIS A 176 -1.20 -12.94 1.36
CA HIS A 176 -1.93 -12.26 0.29
C HIS A 176 -1.03 -11.93 -0.89
N GLY A 177 0.13 -11.31 -0.67
CA GLY A 177 1.05 -10.96 -1.76
C GLY A 177 1.66 -12.19 -2.44
N THR A 178 1.91 -13.28 -1.70
CA THR A 178 2.32 -14.58 -2.27
C THR A 178 1.24 -15.13 -3.20
N HIS A 179 -0.02 -15.05 -2.79
CA HIS A 179 -1.17 -15.48 -3.60
C HIS A 179 -1.31 -14.64 -4.88
N VAL A 180 -1.26 -13.33 -4.74
CA VAL A 180 -1.30 -12.38 -5.88
C VAL A 180 -0.15 -12.64 -6.86
N ALA A 181 1.07 -12.81 -6.37
CA ALA A 181 2.23 -13.13 -7.20
C ALA A 181 2.04 -14.48 -7.93
N GLY A 182 1.44 -15.46 -7.28
CA GLY A 182 1.10 -16.75 -7.89
C GLY A 182 0.12 -16.61 -9.05
N ILE A 183 -0.94 -15.81 -8.89
CA ILE A 183 -1.92 -15.53 -9.96
C ILE A 183 -1.25 -14.78 -11.13
N CYS A 184 -0.41 -13.79 -10.83
CA CYS A 184 0.25 -13.02 -11.88
C CYS A 184 1.29 -13.86 -12.65
N SER A 185 2.15 -14.60 -11.95
CA SER A 185 3.43 -15.06 -12.49
C SER A 185 3.87 -16.43 -12.01
N GLY A 186 3.05 -17.16 -11.24
CA GLY A 186 3.40 -18.52 -10.81
C GLY A 186 3.68 -19.43 -11.99
N ASN A 187 4.80 -20.16 -11.99
CA ASN A 187 5.14 -21.07 -13.10
C ASN A 187 4.57 -22.48 -12.95
N GLY A 188 3.82 -22.74 -11.87
CA GLY A 188 3.11 -23.99 -11.63
C GLY A 188 3.99 -25.14 -11.14
N ARG A 189 5.24 -24.91 -10.76
CA ARG A 189 6.15 -25.99 -10.32
C ARG A 189 5.65 -26.71 -9.07
N ALA A 190 5.02 -25.98 -8.14
CA ALA A 190 4.44 -26.58 -6.94
C ALA A 190 3.27 -27.53 -7.25
N SER A 191 2.61 -27.32 -8.38
CA SER A 191 1.45 -28.11 -8.84
C SER A 191 1.75 -29.06 -10.00
N ASN A 192 3.01 -29.30 -10.32
CA ASN A 192 3.45 -30.07 -11.49
C ASN A 192 2.85 -29.54 -12.82
N GLY A 193 2.71 -28.21 -12.94
CA GLY A 193 2.20 -27.54 -14.13
C GLY A 193 0.68 -27.42 -14.21
N ASN A 194 -0.07 -27.93 -13.22
CA ASN A 194 -1.54 -27.89 -13.25
C ASN A 194 -2.11 -26.49 -12.95
N SER A 195 -1.33 -25.64 -12.28
CA SER A 195 -1.75 -24.28 -11.90
C SER A 195 -0.63 -23.32 -12.21
N GLN A 196 -0.86 -22.47 -13.19
CA GLN A 196 0.07 -21.45 -13.61
C GLN A 196 -0.61 -20.09 -13.54
N GLY A 197 0.18 -19.06 -13.25
CA GLY A 197 -0.26 -17.67 -13.36
C GLY A 197 -0.41 -17.23 -14.81
N VAL A 198 -0.89 -16.01 -15.00
CA VAL A 198 -1.15 -15.44 -16.34
C VAL A 198 0.14 -15.30 -17.16
N ALA A 199 1.27 -14.96 -16.51
CA ALA A 199 2.57 -14.74 -17.15
C ALA A 199 3.67 -15.62 -16.51
N PRO A 200 3.65 -16.95 -16.68
CA PRO A 200 4.49 -17.90 -15.94
C PRO A 200 6.00 -17.80 -16.25
N GLU A 201 6.39 -17.13 -17.33
CA GLU A 201 7.81 -16.92 -17.70
C GLU A 201 8.27 -15.46 -17.48
N SER A 202 7.43 -14.60 -16.87
CA SER A 202 7.85 -13.25 -16.50
C SER A 202 8.85 -13.28 -15.34
N SER A 203 9.69 -12.26 -15.26
CA SER A 203 10.49 -11.97 -14.05
C SER A 203 9.65 -11.22 -13.03
N LEU A 204 10.03 -11.28 -11.76
CA LEU A 204 9.35 -10.62 -10.67
C LEU A 204 10.17 -9.48 -10.07
N ILE A 205 9.50 -8.41 -9.69
CA ILE A 205 9.97 -7.37 -8.77
C ILE A 205 8.99 -7.36 -7.62
N VAL A 206 9.45 -7.47 -6.39
CA VAL A 206 8.58 -7.53 -5.22
C VAL A 206 8.84 -6.32 -4.34
N VAL A 207 7.77 -5.66 -3.91
CA VAL A 207 7.84 -4.67 -2.84
C VAL A 207 6.87 -5.09 -1.74
N LYS A 208 7.41 -5.45 -0.59
CA LYS A 208 6.62 -5.62 0.62
C LYS A 208 6.37 -4.25 1.21
N LEU A 209 5.13 -3.80 1.15
CA LEU A 209 4.70 -2.51 1.66
C LEU A 209 4.78 -2.48 3.18
N LYS A 210 5.23 -1.34 3.71
CA LYS A 210 5.16 -1.07 5.14
C LYS A 210 3.78 -0.55 5.46
N ASN A 211 2.97 -1.36 6.11
CA ASN A 211 1.67 -0.94 6.62
C ASN A 211 1.88 -0.34 8.02
N GLU A 212 1.74 0.96 8.13
CA GLU A 212 1.67 1.64 9.43
C GLU A 212 0.20 1.84 9.77
N THR A 213 -0.26 1.17 10.82
CA THR A 213 -1.65 1.27 11.31
C THR A 213 -2.04 2.67 11.81
N ALA A 214 -1.11 3.63 11.78
CA ALA A 214 -1.26 4.95 12.38
C ALA A 214 -1.61 6.07 11.38
N SER A 215 -1.37 5.92 10.07
CA SER A 215 -1.64 7.01 9.12
C SER A 215 -1.75 6.50 7.68
N VAL A 216 -2.91 6.70 7.08
CA VAL A 216 -3.18 6.40 5.66
C VAL A 216 -2.26 7.19 4.72
N TYR A 217 -1.88 8.40 5.09
CA TYR A 217 -0.99 9.26 4.28
C TYR A 217 0.43 8.69 4.18
N THR A 218 0.92 8.04 5.23
CA THR A 218 2.24 7.37 5.21
C THR A 218 2.21 6.19 4.25
N ASP A 219 1.10 5.46 4.21
CA ASP A 219 0.92 4.32 3.32
C ASP A 219 0.92 4.74 1.85
N TYR A 220 0.31 5.87 1.50
CA TYR A 220 0.34 6.42 0.13
C TYR A 220 1.75 6.84 -0.29
N ALA A 221 2.52 7.48 0.59
CA ALA A 221 3.92 7.82 0.31
C ALA A 221 4.77 6.56 0.09
N ASN A 222 4.58 5.53 0.92
CA ASN A 222 5.26 4.25 0.79
C ASN A 222 4.92 3.56 -0.54
N LEU A 223 3.66 3.62 -0.96
CA LEU A 223 3.21 3.09 -2.24
C LEU A 223 3.78 3.88 -3.43
N MET A 224 3.82 5.22 -3.35
CA MET A 224 4.48 6.05 -4.39
C MET A 224 5.95 5.69 -4.54
N MET A 225 6.69 5.53 -3.43
CA MET A 225 8.08 5.09 -3.47
C MET A 225 8.22 3.68 -4.06
N ALA A 226 7.28 2.77 -3.76
CA ALA A 226 7.28 1.41 -4.32
C ALA A 226 7.08 1.40 -5.83
N VAL A 227 6.17 2.22 -6.35
CA VAL A 227 5.94 2.40 -7.79
C VAL A 227 7.18 2.99 -8.47
N ASP A 228 7.77 4.06 -7.90
CA ASP A 228 9.00 4.67 -8.42
C ASP A 228 10.16 3.67 -8.46
N PHE A 229 10.34 2.89 -7.40
CA PHE A 229 11.36 1.83 -7.36
C PHE A 229 11.16 0.81 -8.48
N ALA A 230 9.95 0.27 -8.62
CA ALA A 230 9.66 -0.76 -9.62
C ALA A 230 9.93 -0.26 -11.04
N VAL A 231 9.51 0.98 -11.35
CA VAL A 231 9.71 1.59 -12.67
C VAL A 231 11.18 1.87 -12.94
N ARG A 232 11.90 2.47 -11.99
CA ARG A 232 13.35 2.74 -12.14
C ARG A 232 14.16 1.45 -12.30
N PHE A 233 13.83 0.43 -11.51
CA PHE A 233 14.51 -0.86 -11.59
C PHE A 233 14.27 -1.54 -12.94
N ALA A 234 13.01 -1.64 -13.40
CA ALA A 234 12.69 -2.23 -14.70
C ALA A 234 13.33 -1.46 -15.87
N ASN A 235 13.30 -0.13 -15.82
CA ASN A 235 13.95 0.73 -16.83
C ASN A 235 15.48 0.50 -16.88
N SER A 236 16.14 0.36 -15.73
CA SER A 236 17.58 0.08 -15.68
C SER A 236 17.95 -1.26 -16.32
N ARG A 237 17.00 -2.20 -16.38
CA ARG A 237 17.13 -3.51 -17.02
C ARG A 237 16.52 -3.56 -18.43
N SER A 238 15.96 -2.43 -18.92
CA SER A 238 15.26 -2.33 -20.21
C SER A 238 14.08 -3.30 -20.35
N LEU A 239 13.42 -3.63 -19.25
CA LEU A 239 12.28 -4.55 -19.19
C LEU A 239 10.96 -3.79 -19.29
N PRO A 240 10.03 -4.22 -20.16
CA PRO A 240 8.63 -3.84 -20.04
C PRO A 240 8.08 -4.30 -18.69
N LEU A 241 7.24 -3.47 -18.06
CA LEU A 241 6.80 -3.67 -16.68
C LEU A 241 5.27 -3.65 -16.59
N SER A 242 4.69 -4.64 -15.92
CA SER A 242 3.32 -4.59 -15.39
C SER A 242 3.39 -4.46 -13.87
N ILE A 243 2.75 -3.44 -13.31
CA ILE A 243 2.69 -3.22 -11.86
C ILE A 243 1.32 -3.66 -11.37
N ASN A 244 1.29 -4.58 -10.41
CA ASN A 244 0.08 -5.00 -9.71
C ASN A 244 0.02 -4.35 -8.33
N ILE A 245 -1.09 -3.66 -8.06
CA ILE A 245 -1.41 -3.04 -6.78
C ILE A 245 -2.73 -3.64 -6.30
N SER A 246 -2.66 -4.68 -5.45
CA SER A 246 -3.84 -5.27 -4.81
C SER A 246 -4.07 -4.64 -3.42
N TYR A 247 -3.94 -3.33 -3.37
CA TYR A 247 -4.10 -2.49 -2.21
C TYR A 247 -5.07 -1.35 -2.53
N GLY A 248 -5.91 -0.99 -1.58
CA GLY A 248 -6.85 0.12 -1.77
C GLY A 248 -7.38 0.68 -0.46
N SER A 249 -7.79 1.93 -0.49
CA SER A 249 -8.38 2.66 0.63
C SER A 249 -9.62 3.43 0.16
N ASN A 250 -10.54 3.66 1.10
CA ASN A 250 -11.67 4.58 0.89
C ASN A 250 -11.31 6.04 1.20
N ASP A 251 -10.05 6.33 1.59
CA ASP A 251 -9.61 7.68 1.94
C ASP A 251 -9.33 8.48 0.68
N GLY A 252 -10.12 9.53 0.44
CA GLY A 252 -9.97 10.46 -0.67
C GLY A 252 -11.25 10.75 -1.45
N SER A 253 -11.12 11.57 -2.49
CA SER A 253 -12.26 12.06 -3.27
C SER A 253 -12.84 11.08 -4.29
N HIS A 254 -12.14 9.99 -4.59
CA HIS A 254 -12.49 9.01 -5.64
C HIS A 254 -12.71 9.63 -7.03
N THR A 255 -12.00 10.70 -7.33
CA THR A 255 -12.11 11.44 -8.61
C THR A 255 -10.86 11.38 -9.48
N GLY A 256 -9.89 10.55 -9.11
CA GLY A 256 -8.62 10.45 -9.82
C GLY A 256 -7.66 11.62 -9.55
N SER A 257 -7.96 12.45 -8.55
CA SER A 257 -7.23 13.71 -8.31
C SER A 257 -6.40 13.72 -7.01
N SER A 258 -6.30 12.59 -6.31
CA SER A 258 -5.37 12.51 -5.20
C SER A 258 -3.91 12.58 -5.68
N LEU A 259 -3.00 12.97 -4.80
CA LEU A 259 -1.58 13.07 -5.14
C LEU A 259 -1.00 11.72 -5.61
N LEU A 260 -1.45 10.60 -5.02
CA LEU A 260 -1.08 9.26 -5.43
C LEU A 260 -1.55 8.96 -6.85
N GLU A 261 -2.81 9.25 -7.16
CA GLU A 261 -3.41 8.98 -8.46
C GLU A 261 -2.75 9.81 -9.56
N LEU A 262 -2.54 11.12 -9.32
CA LEU A 262 -1.82 11.99 -10.26
C LEU A 262 -0.36 11.53 -10.47
N PHE A 263 0.30 11.04 -9.43
CA PHE A 263 1.63 10.47 -9.55
C PHE A 263 1.61 9.21 -10.44
N MET A 264 0.67 8.30 -10.24
CA MET A 264 0.53 7.09 -11.04
C MET A 264 0.23 7.42 -12.50
N GLU A 265 -0.62 8.40 -12.77
CA GLU A 265 -0.86 8.92 -14.13
C GLU A 265 0.43 9.42 -14.78
N GLN A 266 1.21 10.22 -14.07
CA GLN A 266 2.49 10.70 -14.59
C GLN A 266 3.47 9.55 -14.86
N VAL A 267 3.56 8.59 -13.95
CA VAL A 267 4.44 7.42 -14.12
C VAL A 267 4.02 6.57 -15.31
N SER A 268 2.73 6.38 -15.55
CA SER A 268 2.22 5.60 -16.69
C SER A 268 2.57 6.19 -18.05
N LEU A 269 2.89 7.50 -18.11
CA LEU A 269 3.34 8.17 -19.34
C LEU A 269 4.82 7.88 -19.65
N TYR A 270 5.60 7.39 -18.70
CA TYR A 270 7.03 7.19 -18.85
C TYR A 270 7.36 5.70 -19.01
N GLY A 271 7.98 5.38 -20.13
CA GLY A 271 8.53 4.05 -20.35
C GLY A 271 7.51 3.03 -20.85
N LYS A 272 7.84 1.76 -20.66
CA LYS A 272 7.03 0.62 -21.08
C LYS A 272 6.39 -0.01 -19.86
N ASN A 273 5.54 0.72 -19.15
CA ASN A 273 4.88 0.23 -17.97
C ASN A 273 3.36 0.34 -18.07
N VAL A 274 2.67 -0.56 -17.38
CA VAL A 274 1.23 -0.57 -17.18
C VAL A 274 0.98 -0.78 -15.70
N ILE A 275 0.06 0.00 -15.12
CA ILE A 275 -0.35 -0.12 -13.73
C ILE A 275 -1.74 -0.76 -13.68
N CYS A 276 -1.90 -1.78 -12.87
CA CYS A 276 -3.18 -2.45 -12.60
C CYS A 276 -3.46 -2.35 -11.11
N ALA A 277 -4.53 -1.68 -10.72
CA ALA A 277 -4.97 -1.59 -9.34
C ALA A 277 -6.28 -2.33 -9.13
N ALA A 278 -6.42 -2.97 -7.97
CA ALA A 278 -7.66 -3.61 -7.57
C ALA A 278 -8.72 -2.56 -7.25
N THR A 279 -9.95 -2.77 -7.72
CA THR A 279 -11.08 -1.88 -7.46
C THR A 279 -11.62 -1.95 -6.03
N GLY A 280 -11.12 -2.86 -5.20
CA GLY A 280 -11.51 -3.04 -3.82
C GLY A 280 -12.67 -4.02 -3.63
N ASN A 281 -13.06 -4.21 -2.37
CA ASN A 281 -14.07 -5.17 -1.93
C ASN A 281 -15.30 -4.50 -1.33
N GLU A 282 -15.51 -3.20 -1.61
CA GLU A 282 -16.43 -2.35 -0.85
C GLU A 282 -17.88 -2.32 -1.39
N GLY A 283 -18.13 -2.94 -2.54
CA GLY A 283 -19.41 -2.84 -3.25
C GLY A 283 -20.67 -3.16 -2.45
N LEU A 284 -20.59 -3.96 -1.37
CA LEU A 284 -21.72 -4.33 -0.51
C LEU A 284 -21.48 -4.02 0.98
N THR A 285 -20.50 -3.20 1.31
CA THR A 285 -20.02 -3.05 2.69
C THR A 285 -20.62 -1.88 3.45
N ARG A 286 -21.52 -1.12 2.84
CA ARG A 286 -22.14 0.08 3.42
C ARG A 286 -21.12 1.17 3.84
N ARG A 287 -19.99 1.27 3.10
CA ARG A 287 -18.91 2.23 3.41
C ARG A 287 -19.00 3.53 2.64
N HIS A 288 -19.90 3.61 1.69
CA HIS A 288 -20.16 4.79 0.89
C HIS A 288 -21.65 5.18 0.95
N ALA A 289 -21.90 6.48 1.04
CA ALA A 289 -23.20 7.08 0.83
C ALA A 289 -23.04 8.35 -0.03
N SER A 290 -24.06 8.66 -0.81
CA SER A 290 -24.10 9.87 -1.63
C SER A 290 -25.44 10.58 -1.49
N LEU A 291 -25.40 11.90 -1.58
CA LEU A 291 -26.59 12.72 -1.73
C LEU A 291 -26.43 13.54 -3.01
N ASN A 292 -27.46 13.53 -3.83
CA ASN A 292 -27.53 14.32 -5.05
C ASN A 292 -28.76 15.23 -4.96
N THR A 293 -28.57 16.53 -5.16
CA THR A 293 -29.67 17.44 -5.38
C THR A 293 -29.83 17.64 -6.88
N ILE A 294 -30.77 16.97 -7.46
CA ILE A 294 -31.25 17.36 -8.78
C ILE A 294 -32.48 18.19 -8.54
N SER A 295 -32.38 19.50 -8.50
CA SER A 295 -33.41 20.43 -8.92
C SER A 295 -33.22 21.82 -8.35
N ASN A 296 -33.73 22.82 -9.01
CA ASN A 296 -34.03 24.21 -8.72
C ASN A 296 -34.64 24.52 -7.32
N GLN A 297 -34.39 23.70 -6.30
CA GLN A 297 -34.83 23.96 -4.93
C GLN A 297 -33.73 24.74 -4.22
N ASN A 298 -34.05 25.95 -3.83
CA ASN A 298 -33.18 26.84 -3.07
C ASN A 298 -32.97 26.41 -1.61
N THR A 299 -33.51 25.27 -1.21
CA THR A 299 -33.41 24.76 0.15
C THR A 299 -33.04 23.28 0.14
N TYR A 300 -31.96 22.97 0.84
CA TYR A 300 -31.50 21.64 1.11
C TYR A 300 -31.65 21.33 2.58
N ASP A 301 -32.29 20.22 2.91
CA ASP A 301 -32.51 19.75 4.28
C ASP A 301 -32.51 18.22 4.20
N LYS A 302 -31.41 17.57 4.57
CA LYS A 302 -31.18 16.15 4.49
C LYS A 302 -30.38 15.65 5.68
N SER A 303 -30.46 14.35 5.93
CA SER A 303 -29.63 13.69 6.93
C SER A 303 -29.01 12.41 6.35
N ILE A 304 -27.82 12.10 6.82
CA ILE A 304 -27.13 10.84 6.61
C ILE A 304 -26.94 10.16 7.96
N ASP A 305 -27.42 8.92 8.06
CA ASP A 305 -27.27 8.11 9.25
C ASP A 305 -26.22 7.03 9.02
N PHE A 306 -25.33 6.87 10.00
CA PHE A 306 -24.34 5.79 10.02
C PHE A 306 -24.25 5.17 11.40
N THR A 307 -24.04 3.87 11.45
CA THR A 307 -23.91 3.13 12.69
C THR A 307 -22.46 2.89 13.00
N ILE A 308 -22.07 3.15 14.24
CA ILE A 308 -20.80 2.70 14.81
C ILE A 308 -21.08 1.48 15.68
N ALA A 309 -20.48 0.34 15.32
CA ALA A 309 -20.66 -0.90 16.07
C ALA A 309 -19.99 -0.83 17.45
N PRO A 310 -20.44 -1.60 18.44
CA PRO A 310 -19.75 -1.76 19.70
C PRO A 310 -18.33 -2.30 19.51
N GLY A 311 -17.39 -1.77 20.27
CA GLY A 311 -15.99 -2.22 20.25
C GLY A 311 -15.09 -1.51 19.26
N GLU A 312 -15.57 -0.52 18.51
CA GLU A 312 -14.71 0.33 17.68
C GLU A 312 -13.85 1.23 18.55
N ARG A 313 -12.56 1.31 18.21
CA ARG A 313 -11.58 2.16 18.92
C ARG A 313 -11.33 3.48 18.22
N SER A 314 -11.45 3.47 16.91
CA SER A 314 -11.29 4.61 16.03
C SER A 314 -12.16 4.45 14.80
N LEU A 315 -12.57 5.56 14.23
CA LEU A 315 -13.29 5.62 12.96
C LEU A 315 -12.93 6.94 12.28
N TYR A 316 -13.03 7.00 10.96
CA TYR A 316 -13.12 8.29 10.27
C TYR A 316 -14.40 8.35 9.44
N LEU A 317 -14.85 9.57 9.20
CA LEU A 317 -15.88 9.91 8.23
C LEU A 317 -15.31 11.03 7.34
N GLU A 318 -15.29 10.79 6.05
CA GLU A 318 -14.97 11.82 5.07
C GLU A 318 -16.22 12.33 4.38
N ILE A 319 -16.27 13.64 4.15
CA ILE A 319 -17.30 14.29 3.38
C ILE A 319 -16.61 15.10 2.29
N TRP A 320 -17.04 14.87 1.06
CA TRP A 320 -16.52 15.58 -0.11
C TRP A 320 -17.65 16.33 -0.81
N GLN A 321 -17.45 17.63 -1.03
CA GLN A 321 -18.36 18.49 -1.75
C GLN A 321 -17.61 19.37 -2.75
N THR A 322 -18.28 19.85 -3.80
CA THR A 322 -17.69 20.89 -4.64
C THR A 322 -17.43 22.17 -3.83
N PHE A 323 -16.33 22.86 -4.12
CA PHE A 323 -15.99 24.10 -3.41
C PHE A 323 -17.01 25.23 -3.62
N ALA A 324 -17.82 25.13 -4.69
CA ALA A 324 -18.80 26.14 -5.07
C ALA A 324 -20.12 26.03 -4.28
N ASP A 325 -20.31 24.91 -3.57
CA ASP A 325 -21.49 24.68 -2.74
C ASP A 325 -21.25 25.13 -1.30
N ASP A 326 -22.27 25.67 -0.67
CA ASP A 326 -22.20 26.17 0.70
C ASP A 326 -23.28 25.51 1.55
N PHE A 327 -22.85 24.54 2.36
CA PHE A 327 -23.69 23.77 3.25
C PHE A 327 -23.36 24.04 4.72
N PHE A 328 -24.36 23.90 5.55
CA PHE A 328 -24.29 23.85 6.99
C PHE A 328 -24.37 22.39 7.43
N TYR A 329 -23.51 21.98 8.33
CA TYR A 329 -23.44 20.64 8.86
C TYR A 329 -23.57 20.64 10.37
N GLU A 330 -24.37 19.69 10.90
CA GLU A 330 -24.49 19.41 12.31
C GLU A 330 -24.44 17.90 12.55
N LEU A 331 -23.52 17.43 13.40
CA LEU A 331 -23.40 16.03 13.76
C LEU A 331 -24.01 15.76 15.12
N PHE A 332 -24.96 14.83 15.16
CA PHE A 332 -25.64 14.37 16.36
C PHE A 332 -25.08 13.01 16.82
N ALA A 333 -24.86 12.91 18.14
CA ALA A 333 -24.54 11.63 18.79
C ALA A 333 -25.76 10.70 18.85
N PRO A 334 -25.57 9.38 19.12
CA PRO A 334 -26.66 8.41 19.12
C PRO A 334 -27.84 8.72 20.06
N SER A 335 -27.62 9.48 21.12
CA SER A 335 -28.68 9.91 22.02
C SER A 335 -29.63 10.94 21.41
N GLY A 336 -29.19 11.63 20.36
CA GLY A 336 -29.87 12.79 19.79
C GLY A 336 -29.89 14.04 20.69
N LEU A 337 -29.28 13.95 21.88
CA LEU A 337 -29.26 15.05 22.87
C LEU A 337 -27.99 15.91 22.77
N GLU A 338 -26.97 15.39 22.16
CA GLU A 338 -25.68 16.07 22.00
C GLU A 338 -25.35 16.20 20.52
N SER A 339 -24.95 17.39 20.10
CA SER A 339 -24.53 17.70 18.73
C SER A 339 -23.44 18.76 18.70
N PHE A 340 -22.80 18.92 17.58
CA PHE A 340 -21.98 20.09 17.28
C PHE A 340 -22.12 20.51 15.82
N VAL A 341 -21.99 21.82 15.61
CA VAL A 341 -22.04 22.45 14.30
C VAL A 341 -20.64 22.59 13.74
N PHE A 342 -20.47 22.33 12.45
CA PHE A 342 -19.19 22.51 11.78
C PHE A 342 -18.90 23.98 11.57
N PRO A 343 -17.67 24.43 11.87
CA PRO A 343 -17.25 25.79 11.55
C PRO A 343 -17.25 26.06 10.04
N ALA A 344 -17.56 27.29 9.68
CA ALA A 344 -17.54 27.69 8.26
C ALA A 344 -16.12 27.92 7.71
N VAL A 345 -15.11 28.01 8.58
CA VAL A 345 -13.74 28.37 8.23
C VAL A 345 -12.89 27.10 8.17
N PRO A 346 -12.04 26.93 7.14
CA PRO A 346 -11.06 25.84 7.10
C PRO A 346 -10.13 25.84 8.32
N GLY A 347 -9.79 24.67 8.83
CA GLY A 347 -8.98 24.52 10.03
C GLY A 347 -9.11 23.15 10.69
N ILE A 348 -8.51 23.00 11.86
CA ILE A 348 -8.59 21.79 12.68
C ILE A 348 -9.31 22.14 13.98
N TYR A 349 -10.34 21.39 14.29
CA TYR A 349 -11.21 21.59 15.43
C TYR A 349 -11.33 20.30 16.23
N ALA A 350 -11.51 20.42 17.54
CA ALA A 350 -11.69 19.27 18.42
C ALA A 350 -12.99 19.42 19.22
N TYR A 351 -13.78 18.38 19.25
CA TYR A 351 -15.04 18.28 19.98
C TYR A 351 -15.01 17.04 20.87
N MET A 352 -15.65 17.12 22.02
CA MET A 352 -15.94 15.97 22.86
C MET A 352 -17.45 15.86 23.01
N ILE A 353 -18.01 14.74 22.56
CA ILE A 353 -19.43 14.47 22.53
C ILE A 353 -19.67 12.97 22.80
N ALA A 354 -20.57 12.66 23.73
CA ALA A 354 -20.91 11.29 24.12
C ALA A 354 -19.66 10.42 24.39
N ASP A 355 -18.68 10.90 25.18
CA ASP A 355 -17.42 10.25 25.52
C ASP A 355 -16.48 9.95 24.31
N THR A 356 -16.78 10.51 23.17
CA THR A 356 -15.98 10.41 21.94
C THR A 356 -15.33 11.74 21.61
N THR A 357 -14.00 11.71 21.42
CA THR A 357 -13.28 12.86 20.88
C THR A 357 -13.31 12.80 19.36
N ILE A 358 -13.76 13.90 18.74
CA ILE A 358 -13.85 14.05 17.29
C ILE A 358 -12.95 15.19 16.86
N TYR A 359 -11.95 14.90 16.04
CA TYR A 359 -11.15 15.91 15.36
C TYR A 359 -11.75 16.12 13.97
N LEU A 360 -12.20 17.35 13.73
CA LEU A 360 -12.71 17.78 12.43
C LEU A 360 -11.64 18.61 11.74
N THR A 361 -11.17 18.14 10.60
CA THR A 361 -10.30 18.89 9.70
C THR A 361 -11.12 19.34 8.50
N ILE A 362 -11.12 20.63 8.23
CA ILE A 362 -11.76 21.24 7.05
C ILE A 362 -10.66 21.72 6.13
N ASN A 363 -10.51 21.08 4.99
CA ASN A 363 -9.49 21.41 4.01
C ASN A 363 -10.01 22.37 2.94
N ASN A 364 -9.12 23.26 2.51
CA ASN A 364 -9.40 24.11 1.35
C ASN A 364 -9.25 23.28 0.06
N PRO A 365 -10.03 23.60 -0.98
CA PRO A 365 -9.78 23.08 -2.31
C PRO A 365 -8.40 23.56 -2.80
N THR A 366 -7.79 22.76 -3.66
CA THR A 366 -6.52 23.08 -4.32
C THR A 366 -6.73 23.15 -5.84
N PRO A 367 -5.79 23.69 -6.62
CA PRO A 367 -5.90 23.68 -8.08
C PRO A 367 -6.05 22.27 -8.69
N TYR A 368 -5.58 21.23 -8.01
CA TYR A 368 -5.65 19.85 -8.44
C TYR A 368 -6.83 19.09 -7.84
N GLN A 369 -7.39 19.58 -6.74
CA GLN A 369 -8.51 19.00 -6.03
C GLN A 369 -9.58 20.07 -5.78
N PRO A 370 -10.54 20.23 -6.72
CA PRO A 370 -11.57 21.30 -6.64
C PRO A 370 -12.70 20.97 -5.67
N PHE A 371 -12.52 19.96 -4.82
CA PHE A 371 -13.48 19.57 -3.80
C PHE A 371 -12.98 19.99 -2.42
N ARG A 372 -13.94 20.35 -1.55
CA ARG A 372 -13.69 20.59 -0.15
C ARG A 372 -13.87 19.29 0.62
N GLN A 373 -12.88 18.94 1.41
CA GLN A 373 -12.93 17.79 2.31
C GLN A 373 -13.24 18.23 3.73
N TYR A 374 -14.15 17.50 4.37
CA TYR A 374 -14.30 17.48 5.81
C TYR A 374 -13.89 16.09 6.28
N PHE A 375 -12.86 16.02 7.09
CA PHE A 375 -12.34 14.77 7.63
C PHE A 375 -12.60 14.75 9.14
N LEU A 376 -13.45 13.84 9.58
CA LEU A 376 -13.77 13.62 10.97
C LEU A 376 -13.06 12.37 11.47
N SER A 377 -12.17 12.51 12.43
CA SER A 377 -11.51 11.40 13.11
C SER A 377 -12.12 11.21 14.48
N PHE A 378 -12.74 10.05 14.70
CA PHE A 378 -13.33 9.66 15.97
C PHE A 378 -12.33 8.85 16.76
N SER A 379 -12.14 9.20 18.02
CA SER A 379 -11.28 8.48 18.96
C SER A 379 -11.93 8.41 20.34
N SER A 380 -11.62 7.36 21.09
CA SER A 380 -12.15 7.23 22.44
C SER A 380 -11.19 7.81 23.47
N ASN A 381 -11.76 8.48 24.46
CA ASN A 381 -11.04 8.91 25.67
C ASN A 381 -10.93 7.78 26.71
N THR A 382 -11.66 6.67 26.50
CA THR A 382 -11.66 5.50 27.37
C THR A 382 -11.08 4.28 26.64
N THR A 383 -11.94 3.39 26.15
CA THR A 383 -11.51 2.18 25.41
C THR A 383 -12.12 2.09 24.03
N PHE A 384 -13.39 2.49 23.90
CA PHE A 384 -14.16 2.41 22.67
C PHE A 384 -14.91 3.71 22.42
N ILE A 385 -15.06 4.07 21.15
CA ILE A 385 -15.90 5.19 20.74
C ILE A 385 -17.38 4.86 20.97
N THR A 386 -18.20 5.87 21.15
CA THR A 386 -19.63 5.70 21.42
C THR A 386 -20.31 5.01 20.27
N SER A 387 -20.83 3.81 20.53
CA SER A 387 -21.58 2.99 19.57
C SER A 387 -23.03 3.45 19.43
N GLY A 388 -23.62 3.15 18.27
CA GLY A 388 -24.99 3.51 17.94
C GLY A 388 -25.09 4.25 16.63
N THR A 389 -26.28 4.78 16.34
CA THR A 389 -26.52 5.54 15.12
C THR A 389 -26.21 7.01 15.32
N TRP A 390 -25.24 7.50 14.56
CA TRP A 390 -24.90 8.91 14.45
C TRP A 390 -25.63 9.50 13.24
N THR A 391 -26.08 10.75 13.38
CA THR A 391 -26.81 11.46 12.33
C THR A 391 -26.07 12.73 11.93
N LEU A 392 -25.72 12.84 10.67
CA LEU A 392 -25.18 14.07 10.09
C LEU A 392 -26.32 14.80 9.39
N HIS A 393 -26.73 15.93 9.93
CA HIS A 393 -27.72 16.84 9.33
C HIS A 393 -27.00 17.83 8.42
N ILE A 394 -27.61 18.13 7.28
CA ILE A 394 -27.05 18.95 6.21
C ILE A 394 -28.12 19.89 5.69
N GLU A 395 -27.85 21.18 5.79
CA GLU A 395 -28.75 22.22 5.29
C GLU A 395 -28.02 23.15 4.31
N SER A 396 -28.77 23.75 3.39
CA SER A 396 -28.25 24.89 2.62
C SER A 396 -28.13 26.13 3.49
N THR A 397 -27.05 26.87 3.36
CA THR A 397 -26.96 28.17 4.06
C THR A 397 -27.99 29.16 3.50
N PRO A 398 -28.55 30.05 4.31
CA PRO A 398 -29.59 30.99 3.87
C PRO A 398 -29.20 31.88 2.69
N THR A 399 -27.90 32.15 2.54
CA THR A 399 -27.32 32.96 1.46
C THR A 399 -26.51 32.12 0.49
N GLY A 400 -26.34 30.83 0.77
CA GLY A 400 -25.51 29.91 -0.01
C GLY A 400 -26.18 29.52 -1.32
N LYS A 401 -25.34 29.42 -2.35
CA LYS A 401 -25.74 28.92 -3.65
C LYS A 401 -25.35 27.46 -3.76
N ILE A 402 -26.32 26.61 -4.09
CA ILE A 402 -26.03 25.24 -4.50
C ILE A 402 -25.79 25.25 -6.00
N VAL A 403 -24.60 24.85 -6.41
CA VAL A 403 -24.15 24.83 -7.82
C VAL A 403 -24.23 23.40 -8.36
N ASP A 404 -23.73 22.44 -7.61
CA ASP A 404 -23.64 21.03 -7.98
C ASP A 404 -24.55 20.16 -7.06
N GLY A 405 -24.50 20.40 -5.77
CA GLY A 405 -25.34 19.72 -4.78
C GLY A 405 -24.98 18.26 -4.56
N ARG A 406 -23.88 17.77 -5.12
CA ARG A 406 -23.39 16.41 -4.90
C ARG A 406 -22.53 16.35 -3.65
N LEU A 407 -22.88 15.45 -2.76
CA LEU A 407 -22.13 15.13 -1.55
C LEU A 407 -21.78 13.66 -1.54
N GLN A 408 -20.54 13.36 -1.20
CA GLN A 408 -20.01 12.01 -1.10
C GLN A 408 -19.52 11.77 0.32
N PHE A 409 -19.82 10.61 0.88
CA PHE A 409 -19.50 10.24 2.25
C PHE A 409 -18.80 8.90 2.28
N TRP A 410 -17.65 8.82 2.95
CA TRP A 410 -16.85 7.61 3.02
C TRP A 410 -16.52 7.24 4.47
N LEU A 411 -16.61 5.96 4.77
CA LEU A 411 -16.11 5.34 5.99
C LEU A 411 -14.91 4.47 5.66
N PRO A 412 -14.05 4.11 6.64
CA PRO A 412 -12.95 3.20 6.42
C PRO A 412 -13.40 1.87 5.77
N SER A 413 -12.49 1.19 5.10
CA SER A 413 -12.77 -0.13 4.50
C SER A 413 -13.25 -1.13 5.56
N LYS A 414 -13.92 -2.19 5.12
CA LYS A 414 -14.46 -3.22 6.01
C LYS A 414 -13.38 -3.97 6.79
N GLU A 415 -12.17 -4.03 6.25
CA GLU A 415 -11.03 -4.66 6.91
C GLU A 415 -10.53 -3.85 8.11
N ALA A 416 -10.76 -2.54 8.11
CA ALA A 416 -10.33 -1.63 9.17
C ALA A 416 -11.37 -1.44 10.28
N THR A 417 -12.59 -1.94 10.12
CA THR A 417 -13.71 -1.70 11.05
C THR A 417 -14.58 -2.93 11.24
N ASN A 418 -15.45 -2.91 12.25
CA ASN A 418 -16.42 -3.96 12.46
C ASN A 418 -17.45 -4.00 11.29
N SER A 419 -17.87 -5.19 10.89
CA SER A 419 -18.83 -5.40 9.79
C SER A 419 -20.18 -4.72 10.02
N ALA A 420 -20.58 -4.48 11.26
CA ALA A 420 -21.83 -3.80 11.61
C ALA A 420 -21.71 -2.26 11.52
N THR A 421 -20.50 -1.69 11.49
CA THR A 421 -20.28 -0.26 11.22
C THR A 421 -20.63 0.05 9.77
N GLY A 422 -21.30 1.15 9.48
CA GLY A 422 -21.65 1.53 8.11
C GLY A 422 -22.85 2.44 7.99
N PHE A 423 -23.08 2.99 6.80
CA PHE A 423 -24.25 3.82 6.51
C PHE A 423 -25.53 2.99 6.56
N LEU A 424 -26.62 3.58 7.08
CA LEU A 424 -27.93 2.92 7.10
C LEU A 424 -28.53 2.85 5.69
N VAL A 425 -28.29 3.86 4.88
CA VAL A 425 -28.70 3.94 3.49
C VAL A 425 -27.46 4.13 2.62
N PRO A 426 -26.75 3.04 2.30
CA PRO A 426 -25.55 3.13 1.46
C PRO A 426 -25.89 3.37 0.00
N SER A 427 -24.96 3.98 -0.73
CA SER A 427 -25.00 4.12 -2.17
C SER A 427 -24.14 3.03 -2.82
N SER A 428 -24.59 2.51 -3.95
CA SER A 428 -23.89 1.45 -4.71
C SER A 428 -22.93 1.98 -5.77
N ASP A 429 -22.97 3.29 -6.04
CA ASP A 429 -22.07 3.99 -6.95
C ASP A 429 -20.72 4.31 -6.27
N MET A 430 -19.71 4.59 -7.06
CA MET A 430 -18.39 5.07 -6.61
C MET A 430 -17.75 4.23 -5.49
N THR A 431 -17.88 2.92 -5.53
CA THR A 431 -17.32 2.01 -4.53
C THR A 431 -15.90 1.52 -4.87
N PHE A 432 -15.27 2.07 -5.90
CA PHE A 432 -13.89 1.77 -6.25
C PHE A 432 -12.95 2.45 -5.27
N THR A 433 -12.02 1.68 -4.72
CA THR A 433 -11.03 2.19 -3.78
C THR A 433 -9.90 2.94 -4.51
N ILE A 434 -9.27 3.88 -3.81
CA ILE A 434 -8.05 4.53 -4.30
C ILE A 434 -6.88 3.53 -4.16
N PRO A 435 -6.02 3.34 -5.18
CA PRO A 435 -5.85 4.21 -6.35
C PRO A 435 -6.54 3.75 -7.65
N SER A 436 -7.48 2.82 -7.60
CA SER A 436 -8.11 2.32 -8.84
C SER A 436 -9.01 3.35 -9.55
N THR A 437 -9.23 4.50 -8.93
CA THR A 437 -9.95 5.63 -9.52
C THR A 437 -9.06 6.56 -10.36
N ALA A 438 -7.75 6.29 -10.44
CA ALA A 438 -6.86 7.01 -11.36
C ALA A 438 -7.23 6.75 -12.83
N SER A 439 -7.16 7.76 -13.68
CA SER A 439 -7.63 7.67 -15.07
C SER A 439 -6.73 6.82 -15.99
N SER A 440 -5.51 6.52 -15.54
CA SER A 440 -4.50 5.74 -16.28
C SER A 440 -4.25 4.34 -15.74
N VAL A 441 -5.12 3.85 -14.85
CA VAL A 441 -4.99 2.57 -14.13
C VAL A 441 -6.07 1.59 -14.57
#